data_77b4258479430e8b4c58b04ac0658f4f
#
_entry.id   77b4258479430e8b4c58b04ac0658f4f
#
_cell.length_a   1.000
_cell.length_b   1.000
_cell.length_c   1.000
_cell.angle_alpha   90.00
_cell.angle_beta   90.00
_cell.angle_gamma   90.00
#
_symmetry.space_group_name_H-M   'P 1'
#
loop_
_entity.id
_entity.type
_entity.pdbx_description
1 polymer ?
#
loop_
_entity_poly.entity_id
_entity_poly.type
_entity_poly.pdbx_seq_one_letter_code
_entity_poly.pdbx_strand_id
1 'polypeptide(L)'
;MSIIGSTFEELKNNNSRALVTYTVAGDPDLKESEKIIENIISSGADIIEIGVPFSDPMSEGPVIQLSHERSLKNKTSLEEILKLSKRLKKKFNKTPIVLMGYFNTCLLYTSDAADE
;
A
#
# COMPACT_ATOMS: atom_id res chain seq x y z
N MET A 1 -10.64 -14.51 -13.23
CA MET A 1 -9.72 -14.66 -12.09
C MET A 1 -9.19 -13.30 -11.67
N SER A 2 -9.05 -13.06 -10.37
CA SER A 2 -8.48 -11.80 -9.88
C SER A 2 -7.00 -11.69 -10.24
N ILE A 3 -6.47 -10.47 -10.23
CA ILE A 3 -5.05 -10.24 -10.53
C ILE A 3 -4.15 -10.93 -9.50
N ILE A 4 -4.56 -10.98 -8.22
CA ILE A 4 -3.83 -11.71 -7.17
C ILE A 4 -3.83 -13.20 -7.49
N GLY A 5 -4.98 -13.76 -7.82
CA GLY A 5 -5.09 -15.16 -8.19
C GLY A 5 -4.22 -15.52 -9.38
N SER A 6 -4.21 -14.68 -10.42
CA SER A 6 -3.38 -14.89 -11.60
C SER A 6 -1.90 -14.85 -11.25
N THR A 7 -1.48 -13.94 -10.36
CA THR A 7 -0.09 -13.82 -9.91
C THR A 7 0.37 -15.10 -9.21
N PHE A 8 -0.41 -15.63 -8.28
CA PHE A 8 -0.07 -16.85 -7.56
C PHE A 8 -0.06 -18.07 -8.48
N GLU A 9 -1.00 -18.13 -9.44
CA GLU A 9 -1.03 -19.23 -10.39
C GLU A 9 0.21 -19.25 -11.29
N GLU A 10 0.60 -18.08 -11.79
CA GLU A 10 1.81 -17.94 -12.61
C GLU A 10 3.06 -18.35 -11.84
N LEU A 11 3.18 -17.89 -10.59
CA LEU A 11 4.30 -18.24 -9.71
C LEU A 11 4.34 -19.75 -9.45
N LYS A 12 3.19 -20.35 -9.20
CA LYS A 12 3.08 -21.79 -8.98
C LYS A 12 3.53 -22.56 -10.22
N ASN A 13 3.10 -22.14 -11.40
CA ASN A 13 3.48 -22.78 -12.66
C ASN A 13 4.99 -22.69 -12.93
N ASN A 14 5.63 -21.64 -12.45
CA ASN A 14 7.07 -21.44 -12.57
C ASN A 14 7.85 -21.99 -11.39
N ASN A 15 7.18 -22.68 -10.48
CA ASN A 15 7.77 -23.25 -9.25
C ASN A 15 8.45 -22.17 -8.41
N SER A 16 7.86 -20.99 -8.35
CA SER A 16 8.37 -19.81 -7.64
C SER A 16 7.45 -19.42 -6.48
N ARG A 17 7.95 -18.57 -5.62
CA ARG A 17 7.19 -18.04 -4.48
C ARG A 17 7.01 -16.55 -4.62
N ALA A 18 5.94 -16.02 -4.04
CA ALA A 18 5.64 -14.59 -4.07
C ALA A 18 6.53 -13.82 -3.11
N LEU A 19 7.10 -12.72 -3.59
CA LEU A 19 7.70 -11.71 -2.74
C LEU A 19 6.66 -10.62 -2.53
N VAL A 20 6.20 -10.49 -1.29
CA VAL A 20 5.25 -9.46 -0.87
C VAL A 20 6.01 -8.43 -0.06
N THR A 21 6.00 -7.18 -0.50
CA THR A 21 6.68 -6.09 0.21
C THR A 21 5.66 -5.19 0.88
N TYR A 22 6.03 -4.63 2.02
CA TYR A 22 5.19 -3.70 2.77
C TYR A 22 5.90 -2.38 2.98
N THR A 23 5.21 -1.27 2.68
CA THR A 23 5.68 0.08 3.03
C THR A 23 4.48 0.90 3.48
N VAL A 24 4.74 1.87 4.36
CA VAL A 24 3.71 2.83 4.76
C VAL A 24 3.66 3.95 3.72
N ALA A 25 2.49 4.20 3.16
CA ALA A 25 2.31 5.27 2.19
C ALA A 25 2.55 6.63 2.83
N GLY A 26 3.27 7.49 2.10
CA GLY A 26 3.56 8.84 2.57
C GLY A 26 4.80 8.97 3.45
N ASP A 27 5.60 7.92 3.58
CA ASP A 27 6.85 7.93 4.34
C ASP A 27 8.04 7.94 3.37
N PRO A 28 8.93 8.93 3.36
CA PRO A 28 8.94 10.14 4.22
C PRO A 28 7.93 11.20 3.78
N ASP A 29 7.50 11.20 2.53
CA ASP A 29 6.41 12.00 1.99
C ASP A 29 5.77 11.26 0.83
N LEU A 30 4.66 11.75 0.30
CA LEU A 30 3.92 11.05 -0.76
C LEU A 30 4.73 10.88 -2.04
N LYS A 31 5.45 11.90 -2.44
CA LYS A 31 6.23 11.88 -3.69
C LYS A 31 7.35 10.85 -3.62
N GLU A 32 8.12 10.86 -2.55
CA GLU A 32 9.20 9.88 -2.34
C GLU A 32 8.65 8.48 -2.13
N SER A 33 7.55 8.35 -1.41
CA SER A 33 6.87 7.08 -1.19
C SER A 33 6.46 6.43 -2.52
N GLU A 34 5.89 7.22 -3.44
CA GLU A 34 5.50 6.72 -4.75
C GLU A 34 6.71 6.21 -5.54
N LYS A 35 7.81 6.95 -5.52
CA LYS A 35 9.06 6.53 -6.17
C LYS A 35 9.63 5.26 -5.57
N ILE A 36 9.59 5.13 -4.26
CA ILE A 36 10.06 3.94 -3.55
C ILE A 36 9.24 2.73 -4.01
N ILE A 37 7.92 2.84 -4.05
CA ILE A 37 7.05 1.75 -4.46
C ILE A 37 7.27 1.38 -5.92
N GLU A 38 7.42 2.38 -6.80
CA GLU A 38 7.72 2.13 -8.21
C GLU A 38 9.04 1.35 -8.37
N ASN A 39 10.06 1.71 -7.61
CA ASN A 39 11.34 1.02 -7.64
C ASN A 39 11.24 -0.40 -7.11
N ILE A 40 10.43 -0.62 -6.07
CA ILE A 40 10.19 -1.95 -5.52
C ILE A 40 9.53 -2.85 -6.57
N ILE A 41 8.52 -2.34 -7.26
CA ILE A 41 7.82 -3.07 -8.32
C ILE A 41 8.80 -3.39 -9.47
N SER A 42 9.54 -2.40 -9.91
CA SER A 42 10.51 -2.54 -11.01
C SER A 42 11.64 -3.50 -10.65
N SER A 43 11.94 -3.66 -9.37
CA SER A 43 12.99 -4.55 -8.89
C SER A 43 12.54 -6.00 -8.71
N GLY A 44 11.26 -6.29 -8.91
CA GLY A 44 10.77 -7.66 -8.98
C GLY A 44 9.84 -8.11 -7.87
N ALA A 45 9.33 -7.22 -7.04
CA ALA A 45 8.31 -7.60 -6.07
C ALA A 45 7.05 -8.07 -6.81
N ASP A 46 6.44 -9.13 -6.31
CA ASP A 46 5.27 -9.73 -6.96
C ASP A 46 3.97 -9.09 -6.52
N ILE A 47 3.89 -8.73 -5.26
CA ILE A 47 2.71 -8.11 -4.66
C ILE A 47 3.17 -6.97 -3.76
N ILE A 48 2.49 -5.83 -3.86
CA ILE A 48 2.80 -4.65 -3.05
C ILE A 48 1.71 -4.49 -2.00
N GLU A 49 2.10 -4.46 -0.74
CA GLU A 49 1.21 -4.12 0.36
C GLU A 49 1.55 -2.70 0.84
N ILE A 50 0.56 -1.84 0.78
CA ILE A 50 0.71 -0.42 1.14
C ILE A 50 -0.03 -0.17 2.44
N GLY A 51 0.70 0.30 3.46
CA GLY A 51 0.12 0.64 4.75
C GLY A 51 -0.51 2.03 4.72
N VAL A 52 -1.75 2.11 5.20
CA VAL A 52 -2.43 3.39 5.44
C VAL A 52 -1.97 3.87 6.81
N PRO A 53 -1.39 5.08 6.93
CA PRO A 53 -0.85 5.55 8.21
C PRO A 53 -1.94 5.70 9.27
N PHE A 54 -1.62 5.32 10.49
CA PHE A 54 -2.50 5.36 11.62
C PHE A 54 -1.73 5.80 12.87
N SER A 55 -2.38 6.53 13.77
CA SER A 55 -1.72 7.10 14.96
C SER A 55 -1.37 6.05 16.01
N ASP A 56 -2.03 4.90 15.99
CA ASP A 56 -1.86 3.86 16.99
C ASP A 56 -1.76 2.47 16.32
N PRO A 57 -0.66 2.20 15.61
CA PRO A 57 -0.48 0.90 14.94
C PRO A 57 -0.06 -0.18 15.94
N MET A 58 -1.03 -0.84 16.54
CA MET A 58 -0.88 -1.68 17.73
C MET A 58 0.03 -2.90 17.59
N SER A 59 0.22 -3.45 16.41
CA SER A 59 0.90 -4.73 16.25
C SER A 59 2.08 -4.72 15.28
N GLU A 60 2.57 -3.55 14.91
CA GLU A 60 3.56 -3.45 13.84
C GLU A 60 5.00 -3.22 14.30
N GLY A 61 5.21 -2.94 15.59
CA GLY A 61 6.54 -2.74 16.15
C GLY A 61 7.12 -1.34 15.91
N PRO A 62 8.26 -1.02 16.56
CA PRO A 62 8.74 0.35 16.60
C PRO A 62 9.20 0.93 15.26
N VAL A 63 9.76 0.12 14.37
CA VAL A 63 10.23 0.61 13.07
C VAL A 63 9.05 1.08 12.21
N ILE A 64 8.00 0.27 12.13
CA ILE A 64 6.82 0.60 11.35
C ILE A 64 6.03 1.72 12.02
N GLN A 65 5.99 1.77 13.34
CA GLN A 65 5.36 2.87 14.08
C GLN A 65 6.00 4.22 13.71
N LEU A 66 7.32 4.27 13.64
CA LEU A 66 8.03 5.48 13.23
C LEU A 66 7.69 5.88 11.78
N SER A 67 7.52 4.89 10.92
CA SER A 67 7.10 5.13 9.53
C SER A 67 5.71 5.76 9.48
N HIS A 68 4.76 5.27 10.27
CA HIS A 68 3.43 5.87 10.39
C HIS A 68 3.52 7.32 10.87
N GLU A 69 4.34 7.58 11.88
CA GLU A 69 4.53 8.93 12.43
C GLU A 69 5.05 9.90 11.38
N ARG A 70 6.06 9.49 10.59
CA ARG A 70 6.61 10.35 9.53
C ARG A 70 5.55 10.68 8.48
N SER A 71 4.76 9.68 8.08
CA SER A 71 3.69 9.89 7.12
C SER A 71 2.62 10.84 7.66
N LEU A 72 2.21 10.67 8.91
CA LEU A 72 1.19 11.51 9.53
C LEU A 72 1.67 12.96 9.73
N LYS A 73 2.95 13.17 9.96
CA LYS A 73 3.52 14.52 10.04
C LYS A 73 3.32 15.30 8.74
N ASN A 74 3.30 14.61 7.62
CA ASN A 74 3.05 15.19 6.31
C ASN A 74 1.56 15.25 5.98
N LYS A 75 0.70 14.95 6.93
CA LYS A 75 -0.77 14.97 6.80
C LYS A 75 -1.28 14.10 5.65
N THR A 76 -0.63 12.97 5.44
CA THR A 76 -1.04 12.01 4.41
C THR A 76 -2.46 11.50 4.70
N SER A 77 -3.35 11.65 3.73
CA SER A 77 -4.76 11.24 3.86
C SER A 77 -5.01 9.93 3.11
N LEU A 78 -6.08 9.24 3.52
CA LEU A 78 -6.52 8.03 2.81
C LEU A 78 -6.86 8.33 1.35
N GLU A 79 -7.48 9.47 1.08
CA GLU A 79 -7.80 9.89 -0.28
C GLU A 79 -6.56 9.99 -1.16
N GLU A 80 -5.49 10.60 -0.65
CA GLU A 80 -4.23 10.71 -1.37
C GLU A 80 -3.61 9.35 -1.63
N ILE A 81 -3.73 8.42 -0.68
CA ILE A 81 -3.22 7.06 -0.81
C ILE A 81 -4.00 6.29 -1.88
N LEU A 82 -5.32 6.45 -1.91
CA LEU A 82 -6.14 5.83 -2.95
C LEU A 82 -5.78 6.36 -4.33
N LYS A 83 -5.52 7.65 -4.45
CA LYS A 83 -5.07 8.25 -5.71
C LYS A 83 -3.70 7.73 -6.13
N LEU A 84 -2.77 7.62 -5.19
CA LEU A 84 -1.44 7.05 -5.42
C LEU A 84 -1.55 5.60 -5.89
N SER A 85 -2.37 4.80 -5.23
CA SER A 85 -2.59 3.40 -5.60
C SER A 85 -3.17 3.28 -7.00
N LYS A 86 -4.07 4.18 -7.36
CA LYS A 86 -4.69 4.22 -8.69
C LYS A 86 -3.65 4.54 -9.77
N ARG A 87 -2.75 5.50 -9.51
CA ARG A 87 -1.66 5.83 -10.43
C ARG A 87 -0.71 4.65 -10.60
N LEU A 88 -0.35 3.99 -9.51
CA LEU A 88 0.52 2.82 -9.55
C LEU A 88 -0.11 1.67 -10.33
N LYS A 89 -1.39 1.41 -10.10
CA LYS A 89 -2.12 0.36 -10.80
C LYS A 89 -2.20 0.62 -12.30
N LYS A 90 -2.36 1.87 -12.70
CA LYS A 90 -2.40 2.26 -14.11
C LYS A 90 -1.04 2.05 -14.78
N LYS A 91 0.05 2.34 -14.07
CA LYS A 91 1.41 2.20 -14.56
C LYS A 91 1.89 0.75 -14.55
N PHE A 92 1.51 0.00 -13.51
CA PHE A 92 1.91 -1.40 -13.30
C PHE A 92 0.67 -2.28 -13.21
N ASN A 93 -0.03 -2.44 -14.31
CA ASN A 93 -1.35 -3.08 -14.35
C ASN A 93 -1.33 -4.59 -14.01
N LYS A 94 -0.16 -5.21 -14.01
CA LYS A 94 -0.02 -6.64 -13.71
C LYS A 94 0.41 -6.91 -12.26
N THR A 95 0.75 -5.89 -11.50
CA THR A 95 1.20 -6.04 -10.12
C THR A 95 0.04 -5.79 -9.16
N PRO A 96 -0.37 -6.79 -8.37
CA PRO A 96 -1.41 -6.58 -7.36
C PRO A 96 -0.95 -5.61 -6.29
N ILE A 97 -1.86 -4.71 -5.90
CA ILE A 97 -1.64 -3.75 -4.84
C ILE A 97 -2.70 -4.00 -3.77
N VAL A 98 -2.26 -4.20 -2.54
CA VAL A 98 -3.12 -4.45 -1.39
C VAL A 98 -2.95 -3.31 -0.41
N LEU A 99 -4.06 -2.75 0.07
CA LEU A 99 -4.01 -1.72 1.11
C LEU A 99 -4.25 -2.38 2.46
N MET A 100 -3.39 -2.05 3.41
CA MET A 100 -3.54 -2.49 4.79
C MET A 100 -3.83 -1.27 5.65
N GLY A 101 -4.95 -1.29 6.35
CA GLY A 101 -5.35 -0.19 7.22
C GLY A 101 -6.13 -0.69 8.42
N TYR A 102 -6.31 0.19 9.37
CA TYR A 102 -7.10 -0.11 10.54
C TYR A 102 -8.56 0.24 10.27
N PHE A 103 -9.45 -0.57 10.83
CA PHE A 103 -10.89 -0.47 10.59
C PHE A 103 -11.44 0.94 10.80
N ASN A 104 -11.01 1.62 11.86
CA ASN A 104 -11.48 2.97 12.18
C ASN A 104 -11.19 3.97 11.06
N THR A 105 -10.01 3.92 10.47
CA THR A 105 -9.63 4.80 9.36
C THR A 105 -10.52 4.56 8.14
N CYS A 106 -10.74 3.29 7.80
CA CYS A 106 -11.55 2.91 6.65
C CYS A 106 -13.02 3.30 6.86
N LEU A 107 -13.52 3.14 8.07
CA LEU A 107 -14.91 3.49 8.41
C LEU A 107 -15.15 5.00 8.30
N LEU A 108 -14.22 5.81 8.81
CA LEU A 108 -14.33 7.27 8.73
C LEU A 108 -14.33 7.75 7.28
N TYR A 109 -13.46 7.21 6.45
CA TYR A 109 -13.41 7.56 5.03
C TYR A 109 -14.73 7.19 4.33
N THR A 110 -15.24 6.00 4.60
CA THR A 110 -16.50 5.54 4.00
C THR A 110 -17.66 6.45 4.40
N SER A 111 -17.71 6.85 5.67
CA SER A 111 -18.75 7.77 6.17
C SER A 111 -18.66 9.13 5.49
N ASP A 112 -17.47 9.69 5.39
CA ASP A 112 -17.25 10.99 4.74
C ASP A 112 -17.62 10.92 3.25
N ALA A 113 -17.25 9.85 2.57
CA ALA A 113 -17.58 9.66 1.17
C ALA A 113 -19.09 9.52 0.95
N ALA A 114 -19.81 8.92 1.90
CA ALA A 114 -21.26 8.76 1.82
C ALA A 114 -21.99 10.10 1.98
N ASP A 115 -21.39 11.07 2.68
CA ASP A 115 -21.96 12.38 2.90
C ASP A 115 -21.78 13.32 1.70
N GLU A 116 -20.94 12.97 0.78
CA GLU A 116 -20.73 13.72 -0.46
C GLU A 116 -21.75 13.30 -1.55
#